data_a539f2763e5cc8ec5558ef7503cb85e4
#
_entry.id   a539f2763e5cc8ec5558ef7503cb85e4
#
_cell.length_a   1.000
_cell.length_b   1.000
_cell.length_c   1.000
_cell.angle_alpha   90.00
_cell.angle_beta   90.00
_cell.angle_gamma   90.00
#
_symmetry.space_group_name_H-M   'P 1'
#
loop_
_entity.id
_entity.type
_entity.pdbx_description
1 polymer ?
#
loop_
_entity_poly.entity_id
_entity_poly.type
_entity_poly.pdbx_seq_one_letter_code
_entity_poly.pdbx_strand_id
1 'polypeptide(L)'
;ANAQHLFTRTDMLNKAGISDIPGTYEEVIAAAEAIRSAGLMEYPVALNTKAGWNLGEEFVNMYMGTGADLFNAGTAEVSINNDHGVATLNMLKSLVAYSNPDFLTFDSNATQAEWEAGNLALATMWGSRGGAVLDGEGSVDGVSSNTVLSGAPSWGNMARPASTLWWDGIGISTNVSDEDAEATFIALMNGISSDMVEANNDAAVWLVEGYKPSPASAGVSETASNGAAPYPMLPFMGTLHGALGGEISDFLQGTESAEQALADVEAAYTAAAKEKGFLK
;
A
#
# COMPACT_ATOMS: atom_id res chain seq x y z
N ALA A 1 -3.55 -0.56 -13.40
CA ALA A 1 -2.96 0.30 -12.36
C ALA A 1 -3.32 -0.24 -10.99
N ASN A 2 -2.53 0.12 -9.98
CA ASN A 2 -2.75 -0.28 -8.59
C ASN A 2 -2.23 0.82 -7.65
N ALA A 3 -2.78 0.87 -6.45
CA ALA A 3 -2.31 1.68 -5.34
C ALA A 3 -2.83 1.06 -4.04
N GLN A 4 -2.15 1.27 -2.93
CA GLN A 4 -2.76 1.03 -1.64
C GLN A 4 -3.70 2.20 -1.32
N HIS A 5 -4.88 1.89 -0.76
CA HIS A 5 -5.88 2.88 -0.39
C HIS A 5 -6.71 2.41 0.81
N LEU A 6 -7.60 3.26 1.31
CA LEU A 6 -8.37 2.96 2.51
C LEU A 6 -9.60 2.09 2.20
N PHE A 7 -9.74 1.01 2.96
CA PHE A 7 -10.92 0.17 3.10
C PHE A 7 -11.57 0.50 4.44
N THR A 8 -12.87 0.75 4.45
CA THR A 8 -13.60 1.21 5.63
C THR A 8 -14.88 0.42 5.83
N ARG A 9 -15.10 -0.09 7.05
CA ARG A 9 -16.34 -0.69 7.51
C ARG A 9 -17.26 0.40 8.07
N THR A 10 -18.17 0.89 7.26
CA THR A 10 -19.09 1.98 7.61
C THR A 10 -20.03 1.63 8.76
N ASP A 11 -20.42 0.37 8.90
CA ASP A 11 -21.22 -0.10 10.04
C ASP A 11 -20.47 0.01 11.38
N MET A 12 -19.14 -0.23 11.38
CA MET A 12 -18.30 -0.08 12.58
C MET A 12 -18.07 1.38 12.93
N LEU A 13 -17.85 2.26 11.93
CA LEU A 13 -17.79 3.70 12.16
C LEU A 13 -19.10 4.21 12.77
N ASN A 14 -20.24 3.87 12.16
CA ASN A 14 -21.55 4.30 12.64
C ASN A 14 -21.84 3.83 14.07
N LYS A 15 -21.49 2.59 14.43
CA LYS A 15 -21.60 2.06 15.80
C LYS A 15 -20.72 2.81 16.79
N ALA A 16 -19.57 3.32 16.35
CA ALA A 16 -18.66 4.14 17.14
C ALA A 16 -19.04 5.64 17.14
N GLY A 17 -20.15 6.03 16.49
CA GLY A 17 -20.63 7.41 16.42
C GLY A 17 -19.93 8.28 15.39
N ILE A 18 -19.26 7.69 14.39
CA ILE A 18 -18.54 8.38 13.33
C ILE A 18 -19.35 8.28 12.04
N SER A 19 -19.65 9.42 11.41
CA SER A 19 -20.42 9.49 10.15
C SER A 19 -19.55 9.55 8.91
N ASP A 20 -18.37 10.13 9.04
CA ASP A 20 -17.50 10.42 7.89
C ASP A 20 -16.39 9.36 7.74
N ILE A 21 -16.04 9.07 6.49
CA ILE A 21 -14.91 8.19 6.18
C ILE A 21 -13.61 8.98 6.43
N PRO A 22 -12.63 8.42 7.17
CA PRO A 22 -11.36 9.08 7.40
C PRO A 22 -10.63 9.44 6.11
N GLY A 23 -10.15 10.66 5.99
CA GLY A 23 -9.32 11.15 4.88
C GLY A 23 -7.84 11.33 5.26
N THR A 24 -7.53 11.24 6.57
CA THR A 24 -6.17 11.34 7.10
C THR A 24 -5.87 10.18 8.05
N TYR A 25 -4.59 9.88 8.25
CA TYR A 25 -4.21 8.84 9.21
C TYR A 25 -4.48 9.24 10.66
N GLU A 26 -4.48 10.53 10.97
CA GLU A 26 -4.93 11.02 12.27
C GLU A 26 -6.42 10.70 12.50
N GLU A 27 -7.25 10.85 11.47
CA GLU A 27 -8.68 10.48 11.54
C GLU A 27 -8.86 8.96 11.60
N VAL A 28 -8.01 8.17 10.90
CA VAL A 28 -7.98 6.70 11.01
C VAL A 28 -7.68 6.28 12.45
N ILE A 29 -6.67 6.89 13.09
CA ILE A 29 -6.32 6.63 14.48
C ILE A 29 -7.45 7.03 15.42
N ALA A 30 -8.06 8.20 15.21
CA ALA A 30 -9.19 8.64 16.03
C ALA A 30 -10.41 7.70 15.90
N ALA A 31 -10.69 7.22 14.70
CA ALA A 31 -11.75 6.24 14.44
C ALA A 31 -11.42 4.88 15.09
N ALA A 32 -10.18 4.43 14.99
CA ALA A 32 -9.72 3.20 15.63
C ALA A 32 -9.86 3.25 17.16
N GLU A 33 -9.48 4.38 17.77
CA GLU A 33 -9.67 4.60 19.21
C GLU A 33 -11.15 4.60 19.61
N ALA A 34 -12.02 5.27 18.85
CA ALA A 34 -13.45 5.29 19.12
C ALA A 34 -14.06 3.87 19.03
N ILE A 35 -13.69 3.08 18.02
CA ILE A 35 -14.14 1.69 17.83
C ILE A 35 -13.67 0.82 19.02
N ARG A 36 -12.39 0.94 19.41
CA ARG A 36 -11.82 0.23 20.57
C ARG A 36 -12.50 0.62 21.88
N SER A 37 -12.67 1.93 22.12
CA SER A 37 -13.32 2.45 23.32
C SER A 37 -14.79 2.05 23.42
N ALA A 38 -15.48 1.88 22.29
CA ALA A 38 -16.84 1.36 22.24
C ALA A 38 -16.91 -0.17 22.48
N GLY A 39 -15.79 -0.85 22.61
CA GLY A 39 -15.73 -2.30 22.81
C GLY A 39 -16.14 -3.11 21.58
N LEU A 40 -16.09 -2.50 20.39
CA LEU A 40 -16.49 -3.15 19.14
C LEU A 40 -15.40 -4.07 18.58
N MET A 41 -14.14 -3.61 18.60
CA MET A 41 -12.95 -4.35 18.18
C MET A 41 -11.75 -3.92 19.01
N GLU A 42 -10.90 -4.87 19.42
CA GLU A 42 -9.65 -4.58 20.11
C GLU A 42 -8.56 -4.09 19.15
N TYR A 43 -8.51 -4.68 17.95
CA TYR A 43 -7.53 -4.38 16.90
C TYR A 43 -8.23 -3.99 15.59
N PRO A 44 -8.80 -2.77 15.49
CA PRO A 44 -9.63 -2.40 14.36
C PRO A 44 -8.87 -2.05 13.07
N VAL A 45 -7.54 -1.93 13.12
CA VAL A 45 -6.69 -1.48 12.00
C VAL A 45 -5.77 -2.57 11.49
N ALA A 46 -5.59 -2.64 10.18
CA ALA A 46 -4.48 -3.38 9.59
C ALA A 46 -3.85 -2.63 8.41
N LEU A 47 -2.55 -2.85 8.25
CA LEU A 47 -1.73 -2.50 7.10
C LEU A 47 -1.01 -3.76 6.63
N ASN A 48 -0.35 -3.71 5.47
CA ASN A 48 0.45 -4.85 4.98
C ASN A 48 1.86 -4.79 5.57
N THR A 49 1.99 -5.06 6.84
CA THR A 49 3.22 -4.84 7.63
C THR A 49 4.12 -6.07 7.77
N LYS A 50 3.87 -7.15 7.00
CA LYS A 50 4.77 -8.31 7.01
C LYS A 50 6.21 -7.88 6.76
N ALA A 51 7.11 -8.28 7.67
CA ALA A 51 8.53 -7.99 7.56
C ALA A 51 9.08 -8.34 6.17
N GLY A 52 9.94 -7.52 5.64
CA GLY A 52 10.42 -7.59 4.27
C GLY A 52 9.70 -6.63 3.32
N TRP A 53 9.38 -7.07 2.11
CA TRP A 53 8.88 -6.20 1.04
C TRP A 53 7.64 -5.39 1.44
N ASN A 54 6.65 -6.02 2.09
CA ASN A 54 5.40 -5.32 2.47
C ASN A 54 5.67 -4.18 3.44
N LEU A 55 6.48 -4.42 4.47
CA LEU A 55 6.82 -3.40 5.46
C LEU A 55 7.61 -2.24 4.84
N GLY A 56 8.54 -2.54 3.91
CA GLY A 56 9.24 -1.52 3.15
C GLY A 56 8.29 -0.64 2.33
N GLU A 57 7.25 -1.24 1.72
CA GLU A 57 6.25 -0.50 0.96
C GLU A 57 5.40 0.42 1.84
N GLU A 58 5.02 -0.01 3.04
CA GLU A 58 4.28 0.86 3.97
C GLU A 58 5.09 2.11 4.33
N PHE A 59 6.41 1.95 4.55
CA PHE A 59 7.28 3.11 4.77
C PHE A 59 7.35 4.01 3.52
N VAL A 60 7.59 3.43 2.34
CA VAL A 60 7.70 4.20 1.09
C VAL A 60 6.42 4.99 0.82
N ASN A 61 5.26 4.35 0.94
CA ASN A 61 3.96 5.01 0.76
C ASN A 61 3.78 6.20 1.71
N MET A 62 4.05 5.98 2.98
CA MET A 62 3.91 7.01 4.03
C MET A 62 4.91 8.16 3.81
N TYR A 63 6.18 7.84 3.53
CA TYR A 63 7.23 8.82 3.29
C TYR A 63 6.97 9.65 2.03
N MET A 64 6.58 9.02 0.92
CA MET A 64 6.24 9.71 -0.33
C MET A 64 5.03 10.65 -0.16
N GLY A 65 4.15 10.37 0.77
CA GLY A 65 3.07 11.28 1.19
C GLY A 65 3.57 12.62 1.73
N THR A 66 4.77 12.67 2.30
CA THR A 66 5.39 13.92 2.78
C THR A 66 5.82 14.86 1.65
N GLY A 67 6.00 14.33 0.44
CA GLY A 67 6.57 15.04 -0.70
C GLY A 67 8.09 15.16 -0.66
N ALA A 68 8.76 14.55 0.33
CA ALA A 68 10.21 14.51 0.39
C ALA A 68 10.78 13.44 -0.57
N ASP A 69 12.00 13.68 -1.03
CA ASP A 69 12.70 12.75 -1.92
C ASP A 69 13.41 11.67 -1.09
N LEU A 70 13.33 10.41 -1.56
CA LEU A 70 14.02 9.26 -0.94
C LEU A 70 15.53 9.29 -1.16
N PHE A 71 15.99 10.00 -2.19
CA PHE A 71 17.40 10.09 -2.58
C PHE A 71 17.80 11.53 -2.85
N ASN A 72 19.06 11.83 -2.68
CA ASN A 72 19.63 13.10 -3.12
C ASN A 72 19.48 13.25 -4.63
N ALA A 73 19.04 14.40 -5.08
CA ALA A 73 18.70 14.67 -6.48
C ALA A 73 19.83 14.27 -7.44
N GLY A 74 19.51 13.40 -8.40
CA GLY A 74 20.45 12.96 -9.44
C GLY A 74 21.50 11.95 -8.98
N THR A 75 21.40 11.40 -7.77
CA THR A 75 22.33 10.43 -7.20
C THR A 75 21.62 9.17 -6.72
N ALA A 76 22.39 8.14 -6.36
CA ALA A 76 21.91 6.97 -5.63
C ALA A 76 22.11 7.09 -4.11
N GLU A 77 22.48 8.27 -3.61
CA GLU A 77 22.62 8.50 -2.18
C GLU A 77 21.26 8.63 -1.52
N VAL A 78 20.97 7.75 -0.56
CA VAL A 78 19.71 7.77 0.18
C VAL A 78 19.63 9.01 1.09
N SER A 79 18.43 9.53 1.30
CA SER A 79 18.17 10.76 2.06
C SER A 79 16.93 10.64 2.94
N ILE A 80 16.78 9.54 3.68
CA ILE A 80 15.59 9.27 4.50
C ILE A 80 15.80 9.48 6.00
N ASN A 81 17.06 9.53 6.46
CA ASN A 81 17.37 9.76 7.87
C ASN A 81 17.27 11.26 8.17
N ASN A 82 16.06 11.74 8.26
CA ASN A 82 15.68 13.13 8.45
C ASN A 82 14.35 13.23 9.21
N ASP A 83 13.87 14.44 9.48
CA ASP A 83 12.63 14.67 10.22
C ASP A 83 11.40 14.00 9.55
N HIS A 84 11.35 13.92 8.22
CA HIS A 84 10.27 13.22 7.50
C HIS A 84 10.33 11.71 7.73
N GLY A 85 11.53 11.13 7.73
CA GLY A 85 11.72 9.71 8.02
C GLY A 85 11.29 9.34 9.43
N VAL A 86 11.74 10.13 10.42
CA VAL A 86 11.37 9.95 11.83
C VAL A 86 9.85 10.11 12.01
N ALA A 87 9.24 11.12 11.40
CA ALA A 87 7.79 11.32 11.46
C ALA A 87 7.03 10.17 10.80
N THR A 88 7.52 9.66 9.66
CA THR A 88 6.95 8.49 8.96
C THR A 88 6.94 7.25 9.85
N LEU A 89 8.06 6.91 10.46
CA LEU A 89 8.15 5.78 11.38
C LEU A 89 7.22 5.95 12.58
N ASN A 90 7.15 7.14 13.17
CA ASN A 90 6.25 7.42 14.29
C ASN A 90 4.77 7.29 13.90
N MET A 91 4.37 7.71 12.69
CA MET A 91 3.00 7.53 12.22
C MET A 91 2.69 6.04 12.03
N LEU A 92 3.58 5.26 11.39
CA LEU A 92 3.42 3.81 11.27
C LEU A 92 3.28 3.14 12.64
N LYS A 93 4.11 3.51 13.60
CA LYS A 93 4.03 2.99 14.96
C LYS A 93 2.71 3.32 15.65
N SER A 94 2.19 4.52 15.41
CA SER A 94 0.88 4.93 15.95
C SER A 94 -0.27 4.11 15.36
N LEU A 95 -0.19 3.74 14.09
CA LEU A 95 -1.19 2.90 13.41
C LEU A 95 -1.12 1.44 13.88
N VAL A 96 0.07 0.85 13.97
CA VAL A 96 0.22 -0.54 14.41
C VAL A 96 -0.14 -0.75 15.89
N ALA A 97 -0.22 0.30 16.69
CA ALA A 97 -0.76 0.24 18.06
C ALA A 97 -2.25 -0.14 18.10
N TYR A 98 -2.95 -0.02 16.98
CA TYR A 98 -4.34 -0.45 16.79
C TYR A 98 -4.46 -1.74 15.96
N SER A 99 -3.35 -2.36 15.60
CA SER A 99 -3.28 -3.61 14.85
C SER A 99 -3.09 -4.81 15.77
N ASN A 100 -3.38 -5.99 15.26
CA ASN A 100 -3.06 -7.25 15.94
C ASN A 100 -1.57 -7.29 16.32
N PRO A 101 -1.19 -7.78 17.51
CA PRO A 101 0.22 -7.90 17.93
C PRO A 101 1.12 -8.62 16.94
N ASP A 102 0.57 -9.53 16.14
CA ASP A 102 1.29 -10.28 15.10
C ASP A 102 1.38 -9.51 13.76
N PHE A 103 1.20 -8.18 13.75
CA PHE A 103 1.15 -7.32 12.55
C PHE A 103 2.33 -7.53 11.59
N LEU A 104 3.51 -7.93 12.07
CA LEU A 104 4.67 -8.24 11.22
C LEU A 104 4.53 -9.53 10.39
N THR A 105 3.42 -10.23 10.50
CA THR A 105 3.08 -11.40 9.68
C THR A 105 2.05 -11.09 8.59
N PHE A 106 1.46 -9.90 8.60
CA PHE A 106 0.35 -9.52 7.73
C PHE A 106 0.84 -9.06 6.36
N ASP A 107 0.79 -9.97 5.39
CA ASP A 107 0.86 -9.63 3.97
C ASP A 107 -0.55 -9.34 3.41
N SER A 108 -0.63 -9.01 2.12
CA SER A 108 -1.91 -8.67 1.48
C SER A 108 -2.96 -9.77 1.58
N ASN A 109 -2.56 -11.05 1.61
CA ASN A 109 -3.50 -12.17 1.72
C ASN A 109 -4.02 -12.29 3.16
N ALA A 110 -3.13 -12.17 4.15
CA ALA A 110 -3.51 -12.21 5.56
C ALA A 110 -4.42 -11.03 5.92
N THR A 111 -4.09 -9.81 5.47
CA THR A 111 -4.93 -8.62 5.70
C THR A 111 -6.31 -8.76 5.07
N GLN A 112 -6.41 -9.28 3.84
CA GLN A 112 -7.69 -9.56 3.18
C GLN A 112 -8.49 -10.62 3.95
N ALA A 113 -7.87 -11.72 4.38
CA ALA A 113 -8.54 -12.77 5.13
C ALA A 113 -9.12 -12.25 6.46
N GLU A 114 -8.39 -11.39 7.19
CA GLU A 114 -8.88 -10.74 8.41
C GLU A 114 -10.03 -9.77 8.11
N TRP A 115 -9.98 -9.07 6.97
CA TRP A 115 -11.08 -8.23 6.52
C TRP A 115 -12.34 -9.03 6.26
N GLU A 116 -12.25 -10.08 5.44
CA GLU A 116 -13.36 -10.97 5.08
C GLU A 116 -13.94 -11.71 6.30
N ALA A 117 -13.11 -12.05 7.29
CA ALA A 117 -13.53 -12.59 8.57
C ALA A 117 -14.27 -11.57 9.46
N GLY A 118 -14.28 -10.27 9.09
CA GLY A 118 -14.92 -9.22 9.86
C GLY A 118 -14.14 -8.73 11.08
N ASN A 119 -12.86 -9.05 11.16
CA ASN A 119 -11.97 -8.71 12.28
C ASN A 119 -11.38 -7.29 12.19
N LEU A 120 -11.61 -6.60 11.08
CA LEU A 120 -11.08 -5.26 10.81
C LEU A 120 -12.20 -4.25 10.53
N ALA A 121 -11.96 -3.00 10.87
CA ALA A 121 -12.83 -1.87 10.57
C ALA A 121 -12.19 -0.87 9.59
N LEU A 122 -10.88 -0.76 9.60
CA LEU A 122 -10.07 0.15 8.80
C LEU A 122 -8.83 -0.60 8.32
N ALA A 123 -8.53 -0.56 7.03
CA ALA A 123 -7.30 -1.14 6.52
C ALA A 123 -6.79 -0.37 5.30
N THR A 124 -5.46 -0.28 5.16
CA THR A 124 -4.86 0.05 3.87
C THR A 124 -4.48 -1.24 3.17
N MET A 125 -5.05 -1.44 1.99
CA MET A 125 -4.80 -2.61 1.16
C MET A 125 -4.63 -2.19 -0.29
N TRP A 126 -4.03 -3.09 -1.08
CA TRP A 126 -3.93 -2.91 -2.52
C TRP A 126 -5.30 -2.89 -3.19
N GLY A 127 -5.49 -1.95 -4.12
CA GLY A 127 -6.73 -1.82 -4.88
C GLY A 127 -7.09 -3.07 -5.69
N SER A 128 -6.12 -3.90 -6.04
CA SER A 128 -6.35 -5.22 -6.64
C SER A 128 -7.17 -6.18 -5.75
N ARG A 129 -7.34 -5.87 -4.47
CA ARG A 129 -8.21 -6.62 -3.53
C ARG A 129 -9.66 -6.15 -3.55
N GLY A 130 -9.92 -4.96 -4.14
CA GLY A 130 -11.22 -4.31 -4.10
C GLY A 130 -12.34 -5.16 -4.69
N GLY A 131 -12.09 -5.82 -5.82
CA GLY A 131 -13.06 -6.71 -6.45
C GLY A 131 -13.48 -7.86 -5.55
N ALA A 132 -12.51 -8.63 -5.06
CA ALA A 132 -12.75 -9.79 -4.19
C ALA A 132 -13.43 -9.42 -2.86
N VAL A 133 -13.03 -8.30 -2.25
CA VAL A 133 -13.65 -7.83 -1.00
C VAL A 133 -15.12 -7.40 -1.21
N LEU A 134 -15.44 -6.81 -2.36
CA LEU A 134 -16.78 -6.30 -2.64
C LEU A 134 -17.74 -7.38 -3.20
N ASP A 135 -17.23 -8.46 -3.82
CA ASP A 135 -18.10 -9.56 -4.29
C ASP A 135 -18.68 -10.38 -3.12
N GLY A 136 -18.05 -10.31 -1.96
CA GLY A 136 -18.51 -10.96 -0.73
C GLY A 136 -18.26 -12.46 -0.68
N GLU A 137 -17.61 -13.04 -1.69
CA GLU A 137 -17.26 -14.46 -1.67
C GLU A 137 -16.23 -14.73 -0.54
N GLY A 138 -16.53 -15.66 0.34
CA GLY A 138 -15.69 -15.96 1.51
C GLY A 138 -15.84 -14.99 2.69
N SER A 139 -16.56 -13.89 2.54
CA SER A 139 -16.76 -12.91 3.60
C SER A 139 -17.87 -13.30 4.58
N VAL A 140 -17.70 -12.94 5.83
CA VAL A 140 -18.78 -12.98 6.84
C VAL A 140 -19.91 -12.02 6.43
N ASP A 141 -21.15 -12.40 6.72
CA ASP A 141 -22.34 -11.61 6.40
C ASP A 141 -22.20 -10.15 6.87
N GLY A 142 -22.49 -9.21 5.98
CA GLY A 142 -22.44 -7.79 6.26
C GLY A 142 -21.06 -7.14 6.08
N VAL A 143 -19.97 -7.88 5.89
CA VAL A 143 -18.65 -7.28 5.65
C VAL A 143 -18.62 -6.56 4.31
N SER A 144 -18.86 -7.27 3.22
CA SER A 144 -18.82 -6.70 1.87
C SER A 144 -19.82 -5.53 1.70
N SER A 145 -21.08 -5.72 2.11
CA SER A 145 -22.14 -4.70 1.96
C SER A 145 -21.92 -3.41 2.76
N ASN A 146 -21.06 -3.45 3.78
CA ASN A 146 -20.67 -2.28 4.60
C ASN A 146 -19.23 -1.82 4.33
N THR A 147 -18.58 -2.37 3.31
CA THR A 147 -17.24 -1.95 2.90
C THR A 147 -17.33 -0.80 1.89
N VAL A 148 -16.60 0.27 2.16
CA VAL A 148 -16.38 1.39 1.23
C VAL A 148 -14.89 1.50 0.94
N LEU A 149 -14.57 1.67 -0.34
CA LEU A 149 -13.23 1.90 -0.85
C LEU A 149 -13.06 3.38 -1.16
N SER A 150 -12.12 4.03 -0.49
CA SER A 150 -11.81 5.45 -0.66
C SER A 150 -10.33 5.68 -0.92
N GLY A 151 -9.95 6.88 -1.33
CA GLY A 151 -8.56 7.25 -1.57
C GLY A 151 -7.65 6.97 -0.38
N ALA A 152 -6.36 6.80 -0.65
CA ALA A 152 -5.37 6.67 0.41
C ALA A 152 -5.37 7.90 1.31
N PRO A 153 -5.32 7.72 2.64
CA PRO A 153 -5.24 8.85 3.55
C PRO A 153 -3.99 9.69 3.32
N SER A 154 -4.09 11.00 3.55
CA SER A 154 -2.93 11.85 3.80
C SER A 154 -2.58 11.83 5.30
N TRP A 155 -1.54 12.57 5.73
CA TRP A 155 -1.21 12.73 7.15
C TRP A 155 -0.43 14.02 7.43
N GLY A 156 -0.42 14.45 8.68
CA GLY A 156 0.14 15.74 9.03
C GLY A 156 -0.59 16.86 8.29
N ASN A 157 0.14 17.87 7.88
CA ASN A 157 -0.39 18.98 7.04
C ASN A 157 -0.16 18.72 5.54
N MET A 158 0.04 17.46 5.13
CA MET A 158 0.34 17.08 3.75
C MET A 158 -0.97 16.94 2.98
N ALA A 159 -1.00 17.48 1.76
CA ALA A 159 -2.16 17.33 0.87
C ALA A 159 -2.08 16.09 -0.03
N ARG A 160 -0.91 15.42 -0.05
CA ARG A 160 -0.66 14.26 -0.91
C ARG A 160 -1.06 12.97 -0.20
N PRO A 161 -1.73 12.03 -0.91
CA PRO A 161 -1.99 10.71 -0.36
C PRO A 161 -0.71 9.97 0.03
N ALA A 162 -0.74 9.27 1.17
CA ALA A 162 0.34 8.39 1.60
C ALA A 162 0.24 7.05 0.86
N SER A 163 0.51 7.08 -0.41
CA SER A 163 0.48 5.92 -1.31
C SER A 163 1.30 6.20 -2.55
N THR A 164 1.72 5.13 -3.21
CA THR A 164 2.38 5.17 -4.49
C THR A 164 1.50 4.55 -5.58
N LEU A 165 1.63 5.07 -6.80
CA LEU A 165 0.95 4.54 -7.97
C LEU A 165 1.82 3.50 -8.66
N TRP A 166 1.19 2.38 -8.98
CA TRP A 166 1.79 1.25 -9.66
C TRP A 166 1.02 0.93 -10.93
N TRP A 167 1.73 0.45 -11.92
CA TRP A 167 1.12 -0.19 -13.09
C TRP A 167 1.95 -1.40 -13.49
N ASP A 168 1.27 -2.41 -14.03
CA ASP A 168 1.88 -3.62 -14.54
C ASP A 168 1.81 -3.62 -16.05
N GLY A 169 2.85 -4.10 -16.69
CA GLY A 169 2.92 -4.28 -18.12
C GLY A 169 3.45 -5.67 -18.44
N ILE A 170 3.11 -6.17 -19.62
CA ILE A 170 3.60 -7.45 -20.11
C ILE A 170 4.71 -7.18 -21.10
N GLY A 171 5.89 -7.76 -20.85
CA GLY A 171 7.05 -7.67 -21.73
C GLY A 171 7.34 -9.01 -22.42
N ILE A 172 7.89 -8.94 -23.63
CA ILE A 172 8.40 -10.10 -24.35
C ILE A 172 9.93 -10.07 -24.27
N SER A 173 10.55 -11.18 -23.83
CA SER A 173 12.00 -11.25 -23.72
C SER A 173 12.66 -11.15 -25.09
N THR A 174 13.79 -10.44 -25.19
CA THR A 174 14.62 -10.37 -26.39
C THR A 174 15.37 -11.66 -26.71
N ASN A 175 15.31 -12.65 -25.81
CA ASN A 175 15.98 -13.95 -25.98
C ASN A 175 15.13 -15.00 -26.73
N VAL A 176 13.94 -14.64 -27.20
CA VAL A 176 13.09 -15.50 -28.03
C VAL A 176 13.30 -15.19 -29.51
N SER A 177 12.92 -16.11 -30.41
CA SER A 177 12.94 -15.85 -31.84
C SER A 177 11.91 -14.77 -32.25
N ASP A 178 12.11 -14.13 -33.38
CA ASP A 178 11.16 -13.16 -33.93
C ASP A 178 9.77 -13.78 -34.15
N GLU A 179 9.71 -15.05 -34.61
CA GLU A 179 8.49 -15.80 -34.82
C GLU A 179 7.75 -16.05 -33.50
N ASP A 180 8.47 -16.45 -32.44
CA ASP A 180 7.88 -16.64 -31.10
C ASP A 180 7.47 -15.31 -30.49
N ALA A 181 8.22 -14.23 -30.71
CA ALA A 181 7.87 -12.90 -30.24
C ALA A 181 6.57 -12.40 -30.88
N GLU A 182 6.41 -12.57 -32.21
CA GLU A 182 5.19 -12.19 -32.93
C GLU A 182 3.99 -13.02 -32.47
N ALA A 183 4.14 -14.33 -32.37
CA ALA A 183 3.08 -15.22 -31.88
C ALA A 183 2.65 -14.87 -30.44
N THR A 184 3.62 -14.58 -29.57
CA THR A 184 3.38 -14.16 -28.19
C THR A 184 2.65 -12.82 -28.15
N PHE A 185 3.08 -11.83 -28.96
CA PHE A 185 2.43 -10.53 -29.03
C PHE A 185 0.96 -10.65 -29.47
N ILE A 186 0.68 -11.46 -30.51
CA ILE A 186 -0.69 -11.71 -30.98
C ILE A 186 -1.54 -12.35 -29.88
N ALA A 187 -1.00 -13.35 -29.16
CA ALA A 187 -1.70 -13.99 -28.04
C ALA A 187 -2.02 -13.01 -26.91
N LEU A 188 -1.03 -12.16 -26.53
CA LEU A 188 -1.19 -11.13 -25.51
C LEU A 188 -2.25 -10.09 -25.92
N MET A 189 -2.22 -9.59 -27.14
CA MET A 189 -3.20 -8.62 -27.64
C MET A 189 -4.62 -9.16 -27.65
N ASN A 190 -4.80 -10.45 -27.95
CA ASN A 190 -6.11 -11.10 -27.79
C ASN A 190 -6.49 -11.28 -26.31
N GLY A 191 -5.53 -11.62 -25.45
CA GLY A 191 -5.75 -11.83 -24.00
C GLY A 191 -6.09 -10.57 -23.22
N ILE A 192 -5.71 -9.37 -23.75
CA ILE A 192 -6.04 -8.06 -23.15
C ILE A 192 -6.90 -7.21 -24.10
N SER A 193 -7.72 -7.83 -24.93
CA SER A 193 -8.65 -7.14 -25.83
C SER A 193 -9.72 -6.38 -25.06
N SER A 194 -10.31 -5.36 -25.70
CA SER A 194 -11.43 -4.61 -25.11
C SER A 194 -12.59 -5.53 -24.67
N ASP A 195 -12.91 -6.56 -25.47
CA ASP A 195 -13.97 -7.52 -25.11
C ASP A 195 -13.64 -8.30 -23.83
N MET A 196 -12.36 -8.73 -23.67
CA MET A 196 -11.90 -9.39 -22.44
C MET A 196 -11.97 -8.44 -21.25
N VAL A 197 -11.54 -7.19 -21.41
CA VAL A 197 -11.60 -6.17 -20.36
C VAL A 197 -13.05 -5.88 -19.95
N GLU A 198 -13.97 -5.74 -20.89
CA GLU A 198 -15.40 -5.54 -20.59
C GLU A 198 -16.01 -6.74 -19.85
N ALA A 199 -15.63 -7.97 -20.21
CA ALA A 199 -16.09 -9.19 -19.55
C ALA A 199 -15.52 -9.39 -18.14
N ASN A 200 -14.37 -8.79 -17.84
CA ASN A 200 -13.64 -8.93 -16.58
C ASN A 200 -13.32 -7.55 -15.96
N ASN A 201 -14.25 -6.61 -16.06
CA ASN A 201 -14.03 -5.20 -15.71
C ASN A 201 -13.52 -5.02 -14.27
N ASP A 202 -14.06 -5.77 -13.30
CA ASP A 202 -13.76 -5.62 -11.89
C ASP A 202 -12.58 -6.48 -11.41
N ALA A 203 -11.99 -7.29 -12.30
CA ALA A 203 -10.83 -8.12 -11.97
C ALA A 203 -9.55 -7.28 -11.76
N ALA A 204 -9.47 -6.08 -12.35
CA ALA A 204 -8.33 -5.17 -12.18
C ALA A 204 -8.72 -3.72 -12.55
N VAL A 205 -7.87 -2.76 -12.18
CA VAL A 205 -7.94 -1.41 -12.75
C VAL A 205 -7.15 -1.42 -14.05
N TRP A 206 -7.84 -1.71 -15.14
CA TRP A 206 -7.24 -1.86 -16.47
C TRP A 206 -6.78 -0.53 -17.06
N LEU A 207 -5.62 -0.52 -17.70
CA LEU A 207 -5.13 0.60 -18.51
C LEU A 207 -5.31 0.29 -20.01
N VAL A 208 -6.46 -0.28 -20.34
CA VAL A 208 -6.83 -0.76 -21.69
C VAL A 208 -8.17 -0.15 -22.06
N GLU A 209 -8.37 0.14 -23.34
CA GLU A 209 -9.63 0.63 -23.88
C GLU A 209 -10.77 -0.36 -23.58
N GLY A 210 -11.94 0.17 -23.22
CA GLY A 210 -13.11 -0.61 -22.82
C GLY A 210 -13.28 -0.72 -21.30
N TYR A 211 -12.26 -0.40 -20.48
CA TYR A 211 -12.38 -0.36 -19.04
C TYR A 211 -13.37 0.72 -18.57
N LYS A 212 -14.21 0.38 -17.63
CA LYS A 212 -15.18 1.29 -16.99
C LYS A 212 -14.95 1.32 -15.49
N PRO A 213 -14.65 2.50 -14.89
CA PRO A 213 -14.52 2.61 -13.45
C PRO A 213 -15.76 2.05 -12.72
N SER A 214 -15.50 1.31 -11.65
CA SER A 214 -16.50 0.68 -10.81
C SER A 214 -16.22 0.96 -9.33
N PRO A 215 -17.12 0.60 -8.40
CA PRO A 215 -16.83 0.70 -6.97
C PRO A 215 -15.54 -0.01 -6.56
N ALA A 216 -15.16 -1.11 -7.21
CA ALA A 216 -13.92 -1.84 -6.94
C ALA A 216 -12.65 -1.01 -7.24
N SER A 217 -12.72 -0.06 -8.18
CA SER A 217 -11.61 0.81 -8.55
C SER A 217 -11.64 2.20 -7.88
N ALA A 218 -12.66 2.48 -7.08
CA ALA A 218 -12.89 3.83 -6.54
C ALA A 218 -11.67 4.35 -5.77
N GLY A 219 -11.13 3.54 -4.85
CA GLY A 219 -9.99 3.94 -4.03
C GLY A 219 -8.72 4.20 -4.85
N VAL A 220 -8.41 3.37 -5.86
CA VAL A 220 -7.27 3.59 -6.77
C VAL A 220 -7.45 4.89 -7.56
N SER A 221 -8.65 5.09 -8.11
CA SER A 221 -8.96 6.27 -8.94
C SER A 221 -8.88 7.56 -8.12
N GLU A 222 -9.40 7.55 -6.91
CA GLU A 222 -9.36 8.68 -5.98
C GLU A 222 -7.92 8.97 -5.54
N THR A 223 -7.14 7.93 -5.16
CA THR A 223 -5.73 8.06 -4.79
C THR A 223 -4.92 8.72 -5.92
N ALA A 224 -5.14 8.28 -7.15
CA ALA A 224 -4.48 8.87 -8.32
C ALA A 224 -4.90 10.33 -8.54
N SER A 225 -6.22 10.62 -8.45
CA SER A 225 -6.76 11.96 -8.66
C SER A 225 -6.31 12.96 -7.58
N ASN A 226 -6.06 12.48 -6.37
CA ASN A 226 -5.54 13.27 -5.25
C ASN A 226 -4.02 13.49 -5.34
N GLY A 227 -3.36 13.02 -6.38
CA GLY A 227 -1.96 13.33 -6.68
C GLY A 227 -0.94 12.43 -6.00
N ALA A 228 -1.28 11.18 -5.74
CA ALA A 228 -0.28 10.18 -5.35
C ALA A 228 0.85 10.10 -6.40
N ALA A 229 2.08 10.00 -5.94
CA ALA A 229 3.24 9.90 -6.82
C ALA A 229 3.40 8.46 -7.36
N PRO A 230 3.96 8.28 -8.57
CA PRO A 230 4.41 6.96 -9.00
C PRO A 230 5.47 6.39 -8.05
N TYR A 231 5.46 5.07 -7.84
CA TYR A 231 6.59 4.41 -7.17
C TYR A 231 7.88 4.74 -7.94
N PRO A 232 8.98 5.11 -7.25
CA PRO A 232 10.20 5.55 -7.91
C PRO A 232 10.83 4.46 -8.77
N MET A 233 10.81 4.64 -10.11
CA MET A 233 11.40 3.68 -11.06
C MET A 233 12.89 3.95 -11.25
N LEU A 234 13.65 3.82 -10.18
CA LEU A 234 15.10 3.98 -10.15
C LEU A 234 15.77 2.61 -10.01
N PRO A 235 16.90 2.35 -10.70
CA PRO A 235 17.53 1.03 -10.69
C PRO A 235 17.99 0.57 -9.29
N PHE A 236 18.18 1.50 -8.37
CA PHE A 236 18.61 1.25 -7.00
C PHE A 236 17.44 1.28 -5.98
N MET A 237 16.21 1.64 -6.39
CA MET A 237 15.05 1.73 -5.49
C MET A 237 14.72 0.40 -4.80
N GLY A 238 14.78 -0.72 -5.54
CA GLY A 238 14.55 -2.03 -4.94
C GLY A 238 15.58 -2.44 -3.87
N THR A 239 16.78 -1.84 -3.92
CA THR A 239 17.80 -2.04 -2.87
C THR A 239 17.43 -1.28 -1.60
N LEU A 240 16.93 -0.03 -1.71
CA LEU A 240 16.42 0.72 -0.58
C LEU A 240 15.18 0.06 0.02
N HIS A 241 14.25 -0.37 -0.82
CA HIS A 241 13.04 -1.06 -0.40
C HIS A 241 13.35 -2.31 0.44
N GLY A 242 14.34 -3.11 -0.01
CA GLY A 242 14.81 -4.29 0.73
C GLY A 242 15.43 -3.94 2.09
N ALA A 243 16.23 -2.87 2.16
CA ALA A 243 16.81 -2.38 3.41
C ALA A 243 15.73 -1.90 4.39
N LEU A 244 14.75 -1.11 3.91
CA LEU A 244 13.61 -0.69 4.73
C LEU A 244 12.87 -1.88 5.34
N GLY A 245 12.51 -2.86 4.51
CA GLY A 245 11.80 -4.05 4.96
C GLY A 245 12.56 -4.92 5.93
N GLY A 246 13.90 -4.85 5.92
CA GLY A 246 14.75 -5.59 6.84
C GLY A 246 14.95 -4.91 8.20
N GLU A 247 15.06 -3.58 8.22
CA GLU A 247 15.59 -2.87 9.40
C GLU A 247 14.54 -2.19 10.27
N ILE A 248 13.37 -1.76 9.74
CA ILE A 248 12.44 -0.93 10.51
C ILE A 248 11.52 -1.71 11.48
N SER A 249 11.56 -3.04 11.47
CA SER A 249 10.70 -3.87 12.32
C SER A 249 10.98 -3.69 13.81
N ASP A 250 12.24 -3.54 14.20
CA ASP A 250 12.67 -3.41 15.60
C ASP A 250 12.17 -2.10 16.22
N PHE A 251 12.14 -1.01 15.44
CA PHE A 251 11.51 0.23 15.86
C PHE A 251 9.99 0.05 16.12
N LEU A 252 9.28 -0.62 15.22
CA LEU A 252 7.83 -0.85 15.40
C LEU A 252 7.53 -1.72 16.61
N GLN A 253 8.40 -2.68 16.93
CA GLN A 253 8.33 -3.48 18.15
C GLN A 253 8.78 -2.72 19.41
N GLY A 254 9.39 -1.55 19.28
CA GLY A 254 9.81 -0.70 20.38
C GLY A 254 11.16 -1.07 20.98
N THR A 255 12.01 -1.79 20.25
CA THR A 255 13.35 -2.22 20.72
C THR A 255 14.46 -1.23 20.36
N GLU A 256 14.18 -0.27 19.47
CA GLU A 256 15.10 0.80 19.08
C GLU A 256 14.41 2.14 18.83
N SER A 257 15.18 3.20 18.58
CA SER A 257 14.66 4.52 18.20
C SER A 257 14.43 4.64 16.69
N ALA A 258 13.60 5.61 16.26
CA ALA A 258 13.38 5.88 14.85
C ALA A 258 14.66 6.31 14.12
N GLU A 259 15.49 7.13 14.77
CA GLU A 259 16.76 7.59 14.22
C GLU A 259 17.75 6.43 14.03
N GLN A 260 17.75 5.46 14.97
CA GLN A 260 18.61 4.27 14.84
C GLN A 260 18.14 3.40 13.69
N ALA A 261 16.86 3.08 13.62
CA ALA A 261 16.29 2.31 12.52
C ALA A 261 16.60 2.91 11.14
N LEU A 262 16.45 4.25 11.00
CA LEU A 262 16.81 4.94 9.75
C LEU A 262 18.31 4.89 9.47
N ALA A 263 19.16 4.99 10.48
CA ALA A 263 20.61 4.86 10.31
C ALA A 263 21.00 3.45 9.84
N ASP A 264 20.33 2.41 10.37
CA ASP A 264 20.57 1.03 9.99
C ASP A 264 20.07 0.75 8.56
N VAL A 265 18.92 1.31 8.16
CA VAL A 265 18.46 1.28 6.76
C VAL A 265 19.48 1.93 5.83
N GLU A 266 20.00 3.13 6.15
CA GLU A 266 21.00 3.82 5.33
C GLU A 266 22.30 3.01 5.23
N ALA A 267 22.74 2.39 6.33
CA ALA A 267 23.92 1.53 6.35
C ALA A 267 23.74 0.28 5.48
N ALA A 268 22.63 -0.43 5.65
CA ALA A 268 22.29 -1.62 4.87
C ALA A 268 22.14 -1.29 3.38
N TYR A 269 21.41 -0.22 3.05
CA TYR A 269 21.29 0.26 1.68
C TYR A 269 22.63 0.60 1.07
N THR A 270 23.45 1.41 1.76
CA THR A 270 24.75 1.86 1.25
C THR A 270 25.68 0.69 0.95
N ALA A 271 25.74 -0.30 1.84
CA ALA A 271 26.53 -1.52 1.63
C ALA A 271 26.07 -2.28 0.38
N ALA A 272 24.78 -2.53 0.25
CA ALA A 272 24.21 -3.24 -0.89
C ALA A 272 24.31 -2.44 -2.21
N ALA A 273 24.15 -1.12 -2.16
CA ALA A 273 24.28 -0.25 -3.33
C ALA A 273 25.73 -0.17 -3.85
N LYS A 274 26.71 -0.20 -2.96
CA LYS A 274 28.14 -0.32 -3.33
C LYS A 274 28.45 -1.67 -3.98
N GLU A 275 27.98 -2.76 -3.38
CA GLU A 275 28.16 -4.10 -3.95
C GLU A 275 27.59 -4.22 -5.37
N LYS A 276 26.43 -3.59 -5.62
CA LYS A 276 25.77 -3.53 -6.94
C LYS A 276 26.33 -2.47 -7.88
N GLY A 277 27.30 -1.65 -7.44
CA GLY A 277 27.93 -0.60 -8.24
C GLY A 277 27.09 0.66 -8.46
N PHE A 278 26.03 0.88 -7.68
CA PHE A 278 25.25 2.12 -7.70
C PHE A 278 25.92 3.27 -6.94
N LEU A 279 26.71 2.93 -5.92
CA LEU A 279 27.56 3.85 -5.14
C LEU A 279 29.04 3.45 -5.26
N LYS A 280 29.94 4.44 -5.03
CA LYS A 280 31.39 4.24 -5.03
C LYS A 280 31.92 3.90 -3.64
#